data_ad0e8ffefa3e189c0400863a469bc31f
#
_entry.id   ad0e8ffefa3e189c0400863a469bc31f
#
_cell.length_a   1.000
_cell.length_b   1.000
_cell.length_c   1.000
_cell.angle_alpha   90.00
_cell.angle_beta   90.00
_cell.angle_gamma   90.00
#
_symmetry.space_group_name_H-M   'P 1'
#
loop_
_entity.id
_entity.type
_entity.pdbx_description
1 polymer ?
#
loop_
_entity_poly.entity_id
_entity_poly.type
_entity_poly.pdbx_seq_one_letter_code
_entity_poly.pdbx_strand_id
1 'polypeptide(L)'
;PVPVETDVRADVNAPQLTVTFVDVGQGDCTVITLPDGKTMMIDSGEKSEAGTVAGFLDDNGINKIDYLVATHPHSDHIGGMSEVVDNYQIDKIFMPKVSHDTNTYKNLLQSIKNKGLKVTAAKAGEYIFDDGNISAQILAPNSAEYETLNNYSVVVKLSYGNTAFLFTGDAEKLSEQEMTERGYDLSSDVLKVGHHGSKTSSCDEFLKAVSPEYAVISCDGVSYNHPNKNTVKRILKYVAEDKILKTFEKGNVTFTSDGAKVKLNEK
;
A
#
# COMPACT_ATOMS: atom_id res chain seq x y z
N PRO A 1 -35.25 23.64 20.76
CA PRO A 1 -34.06 24.05 20.01
C PRO A 1 -33.65 22.89 19.14
N VAL A 2 -33.70 23.15 17.82
CA VAL A 2 -33.20 22.20 16.80
C VAL A 2 -31.67 22.34 16.81
N PRO A 3 -30.89 21.24 16.78
CA PRO A 3 -29.46 21.33 16.64
C PRO A 3 -29.14 21.95 15.26
N VAL A 4 -28.40 23.02 15.25
CA VAL A 4 -27.83 23.60 14.03
C VAL A 4 -26.69 22.65 13.62
N GLU A 5 -26.89 21.86 12.58
CA GLU A 5 -25.80 21.21 11.85
C GLU A 5 -24.90 22.32 11.31
N THR A 6 -23.74 22.46 11.93
CA THR A 6 -22.68 23.28 11.35
C THR A 6 -22.13 22.52 10.15
N ASP A 7 -22.57 22.93 8.97
CA ASP A 7 -21.98 22.55 7.69
C ASP A 7 -20.53 23.05 7.69
N VAL A 8 -19.60 22.19 8.10
CA VAL A 8 -18.17 22.46 8.04
C VAL A 8 -17.80 22.41 6.56
N ARG A 9 -17.86 23.57 5.90
CA ARG A 9 -17.33 23.72 4.55
C ARG A 9 -15.88 23.27 4.58
N ALA A 10 -15.57 22.18 3.86
CA ALA A 10 -14.20 21.72 3.65
C ALA A 10 -13.39 22.93 3.15
N ASP A 11 -12.29 23.21 3.85
CA ASP A 11 -11.35 24.27 3.42
C ASP A 11 -10.70 23.77 2.12
N VAL A 12 -11.07 24.38 1.00
CA VAL A 12 -10.54 24.04 -0.33
C VAL A 12 -9.01 24.20 -0.43
N ASN A 13 -8.37 24.78 0.57
CA ASN A 13 -6.93 24.96 0.69
C ASN A 13 -6.29 24.06 1.75
N ALA A 14 -7.04 23.12 2.38
CA ALA A 14 -6.43 22.19 3.32
C ALA A 14 -5.38 21.32 2.60
N PRO A 15 -4.20 21.08 3.20
CA PRO A 15 -3.21 20.18 2.63
C PRO A 15 -3.84 18.81 2.38
N GLN A 16 -3.74 18.31 1.16
CA GLN A 16 -4.39 17.05 0.79
C GLN A 16 -3.38 15.90 0.80
N LEU A 17 -3.80 14.78 1.40
CA LEU A 17 -3.19 13.48 1.16
C LEU A 17 -3.67 12.96 -0.19
N THR A 18 -2.76 12.54 -1.06
CA THR A 18 -3.09 11.85 -2.31
C THR A 18 -2.49 10.46 -2.31
N VAL A 19 -3.31 9.44 -2.58
CA VAL A 19 -2.91 8.03 -2.64
C VAL A 19 -3.27 7.49 -4.01
N THR A 20 -2.28 7.09 -4.82
CA THR A 20 -2.49 6.50 -6.13
C THR A 20 -1.99 5.06 -6.17
N PHE A 21 -2.88 4.13 -6.44
CA PHE A 21 -2.55 2.76 -6.82
C PHE A 21 -2.27 2.77 -8.31
N VAL A 22 -1.01 2.65 -8.68
CA VAL A 22 -0.55 2.70 -10.08
C VAL A 22 -0.84 1.36 -10.74
N ASP A 23 -1.44 1.39 -11.92
CA ASP A 23 -1.65 0.18 -12.73
C ASP A 23 -0.31 -0.27 -13.33
N VAL A 24 0.25 -1.30 -12.74
CA VAL A 24 1.48 -1.99 -13.15
C VAL A 24 1.18 -3.42 -13.62
N GLY A 25 -0.04 -3.67 -14.11
CA GLY A 25 -0.47 -5.02 -14.46
C GLY A 25 -0.52 -5.94 -13.25
N GLN A 26 0.11 -7.12 -13.34
CA GLN A 26 0.25 -8.00 -12.18
C GLN A 26 1.36 -7.48 -11.28
N GLY A 27 0.98 -7.06 -10.07
CA GLY A 27 1.92 -6.51 -9.09
C GLY A 27 1.36 -5.31 -8.33
N ASP A 28 2.15 -4.78 -7.42
CA ASP A 28 1.80 -3.63 -6.60
C ASP A 28 2.73 -2.45 -6.85
N CYS A 29 2.15 -1.28 -6.98
CA CYS A 29 2.83 0.00 -6.87
C CYS A 29 1.86 1.04 -6.32
N THR A 30 2.17 1.63 -5.18
CA THR A 30 1.38 2.71 -4.60
C THR A 30 2.26 3.92 -4.36
N VAL A 31 1.85 5.08 -4.89
CA VAL A 31 2.54 6.35 -4.68
C VAL A 31 1.63 7.28 -3.87
N ILE A 32 2.19 7.84 -2.82
CA ILE A 32 1.48 8.64 -1.82
C ILE A 32 2.16 10.00 -1.71
N THR A 33 1.43 11.07 -1.97
CA THR A 33 1.89 12.44 -1.68
C THR A 33 1.25 12.89 -0.38
N LEU A 34 2.08 13.12 0.63
CA LEU A 34 1.67 13.55 1.96
C LEU A 34 1.28 15.04 1.95
N PRO A 35 0.45 15.50 2.92
CA PRO A 35 0.03 16.90 2.99
C PRO A 35 1.18 17.91 3.11
N ASP A 36 2.35 17.51 3.60
CA ASP A 36 3.56 18.33 3.69
C ASP A 36 4.43 18.30 2.42
N GLY A 37 3.97 17.64 1.36
CA GLY A 37 4.65 17.49 0.08
C GLY A 37 5.68 16.35 0.02
N LYS A 38 5.90 15.61 1.11
CA LYS A 38 6.74 14.41 1.06
C LYS A 38 6.08 13.29 0.28
N THR A 39 6.91 12.42 -0.26
CA THR A 39 6.44 11.24 -1.01
C THR A 39 6.78 9.96 -0.26
N MET A 40 5.77 9.09 -0.15
CA MET A 40 5.95 7.70 0.25
C MET A 40 5.60 6.80 -0.94
N MET A 41 6.39 5.78 -1.17
CA MET A 41 6.14 4.79 -2.21
C MET A 41 6.18 3.39 -1.60
N ILE A 42 5.19 2.57 -1.94
CA ILE A 42 5.07 1.17 -1.50
C ILE A 42 5.08 0.30 -2.74
N ASP A 43 6.10 -0.54 -2.89
CA ASP A 43 6.37 -1.42 -4.02
C ASP A 43 6.51 -0.69 -5.37
N SER A 44 6.82 -1.43 -6.43
CA SER A 44 7.24 -0.86 -7.74
C SER A 44 6.86 -1.73 -8.94
N GLY A 45 6.01 -2.74 -8.74
CA GLY A 45 5.65 -3.67 -9.79
C GLY A 45 6.81 -4.55 -10.29
N GLU A 46 6.54 -5.30 -11.35
CA GLU A 46 7.53 -6.08 -12.07
C GLU A 46 8.58 -5.18 -12.74
N LYS A 47 9.73 -5.77 -13.08
CA LYS A 47 10.80 -5.06 -13.78
C LYS A 47 10.34 -4.49 -15.13
N SER A 48 9.47 -5.18 -15.85
CA SER A 48 8.91 -4.69 -17.11
C SER A 48 8.14 -3.39 -16.96
N GLU A 49 7.62 -3.12 -15.77
CA GLU A 49 6.81 -1.95 -15.45
C GLU A 49 7.61 -0.77 -14.87
N ALA A 50 8.94 -0.91 -14.76
CA ALA A 50 9.78 0.17 -14.26
C ALA A 50 9.62 1.48 -15.05
N GLY A 51 9.42 1.39 -16.38
CA GLY A 51 9.11 2.54 -17.23
C GLY A 51 7.77 3.18 -16.93
N THR A 52 6.73 2.38 -16.64
CA THR A 52 5.40 2.85 -16.21
C THR A 52 5.49 3.61 -14.88
N VAL A 53 6.24 3.05 -13.92
CA VAL A 53 6.45 3.67 -12.61
C VAL A 53 7.25 4.97 -12.74
N ALA A 54 8.35 4.97 -13.49
CA ALA A 54 9.16 6.17 -13.74
C ALA A 54 8.33 7.27 -14.44
N GLY A 55 7.58 6.92 -15.48
CA GLY A 55 6.69 7.85 -16.15
C GLY A 55 5.66 8.47 -15.21
N PHE A 56 5.05 7.65 -14.32
CA PHE A 56 4.12 8.17 -13.31
C PHE A 56 4.79 9.16 -12.34
N LEU A 57 5.99 8.84 -11.85
CA LEU A 57 6.73 9.72 -10.95
C LEU A 57 7.10 11.04 -11.64
N ASP A 58 7.61 10.98 -12.86
CA ASP A 58 8.02 12.15 -13.64
C ASP A 58 6.84 13.05 -14.01
N ASP A 59 5.72 12.48 -14.46
CA ASP A 59 4.49 13.21 -14.82
C ASP A 59 3.87 13.94 -13.62
N ASN A 60 4.13 13.46 -12.40
CA ASN A 60 3.71 14.09 -11.15
C ASN A 60 4.78 14.95 -10.50
N GLY A 61 5.94 15.16 -11.16
CA GLY A 61 7.04 16.00 -10.67
C GLY A 61 7.75 15.43 -9.44
N ILE A 62 7.66 14.12 -9.21
CA ILE A 62 8.26 13.45 -8.04
C ILE A 62 9.71 13.12 -8.35
N ASN A 63 10.62 13.89 -7.78
CA ASN A 63 12.08 13.68 -7.92
C ASN A 63 12.72 13.01 -6.69
N LYS A 64 11.94 12.94 -5.60
CA LYS A 64 12.39 12.43 -4.30
C LYS A 64 11.30 11.56 -3.68
N ILE A 65 11.73 10.44 -3.09
CA ILE A 65 10.91 9.53 -2.30
C ILE A 65 11.47 9.56 -0.86
N ASP A 66 10.70 10.15 0.06
CA ASP A 66 11.12 10.28 1.44
C ASP A 66 11.03 8.94 2.19
N TYR A 67 10.05 8.11 1.81
CA TYR A 67 9.82 6.80 2.42
C TYR A 67 9.56 5.76 1.33
N LEU A 68 10.51 4.86 1.08
CA LEU A 68 10.35 3.73 0.18
C LEU A 68 10.13 2.45 0.99
N VAL A 69 9.05 1.75 0.71
CA VAL A 69 8.70 0.48 1.37
C VAL A 69 8.71 -0.64 0.35
N ALA A 70 9.53 -1.65 0.57
CA ALA A 70 9.44 -2.92 -0.11
C ALA A 70 8.68 -3.90 0.79
N THR A 71 7.47 -4.30 0.38
CA THR A 71 6.63 -5.13 1.25
C THR A 71 7.22 -6.50 1.46
N HIS A 72 7.67 -7.15 0.39
CA HIS A 72 8.34 -8.45 0.43
C HIS A 72 9.12 -8.69 -0.88
N PRO A 73 10.01 -9.72 -0.96
CA PRO A 73 11.00 -9.80 -2.02
C PRO A 73 10.52 -10.46 -3.33
N HIS A 74 9.23 -10.58 -3.61
CA HIS A 74 8.76 -11.06 -4.92
C HIS A 74 8.92 -10.01 -6.01
N SER A 75 9.10 -10.47 -7.27
CA SER A 75 9.45 -9.62 -8.40
C SER A 75 8.34 -8.65 -8.79
N ASP A 76 7.09 -9.05 -8.64
CA ASP A 76 5.91 -8.22 -8.91
C ASP A 76 5.67 -7.11 -7.86
N HIS A 77 6.56 -7.01 -6.86
CA HIS A 77 6.61 -5.94 -5.87
C HIS A 77 7.89 -5.12 -5.95
N ILE A 78 9.05 -5.77 -6.07
CA ILE A 78 10.34 -5.08 -6.06
C ILE A 78 11.05 -5.07 -7.42
N GLY A 79 10.38 -5.51 -8.48
CA GLY A 79 10.97 -5.66 -9.80
C GLY A 79 11.53 -4.38 -10.39
N GLY A 80 10.77 -3.30 -10.32
CA GLY A 80 11.18 -1.96 -10.76
C GLY A 80 12.00 -1.17 -9.73
N MET A 81 12.10 -1.66 -8.48
CA MET A 81 12.60 -0.85 -7.35
C MET A 81 14.09 -0.50 -7.46
N SER A 82 14.91 -1.34 -8.10
CA SER A 82 16.32 -1.01 -8.34
C SER A 82 16.45 0.22 -9.24
N GLU A 83 15.60 0.35 -10.27
CA GLU A 83 15.59 1.51 -11.16
C GLU A 83 15.09 2.77 -10.45
N VAL A 84 14.10 2.63 -9.56
CA VAL A 84 13.64 3.73 -8.70
C VAL A 84 14.78 4.20 -7.79
N VAL A 85 15.47 3.28 -7.11
CA VAL A 85 16.62 3.62 -6.24
C VAL A 85 17.74 4.28 -7.04
N ASP A 86 18.03 3.83 -8.25
CA ASP A 86 19.13 4.36 -9.06
C ASP A 86 18.81 5.76 -9.62
N ASN A 87 17.58 6.07 -9.96
CA ASN A 87 17.21 7.29 -10.67
C ASN A 87 16.63 8.41 -9.79
N TYR A 88 16.07 8.09 -8.62
CA TYR A 88 15.43 9.06 -7.73
C TYR A 88 16.24 9.27 -6.44
N GLN A 89 16.02 10.39 -5.78
CA GLN A 89 16.53 10.59 -4.43
C GLN A 89 15.68 9.80 -3.43
N ILE A 90 16.32 8.97 -2.60
CA ILE A 90 15.63 8.18 -1.57
C ILE A 90 16.19 8.58 -0.20
N ASP A 91 15.31 8.89 0.76
CA ASP A 91 15.75 9.24 2.12
C ASP A 91 15.78 8.01 3.02
N LYS A 92 14.68 7.24 3.09
CA LYS A 92 14.56 6.07 3.95
C LYS A 92 13.99 4.89 3.20
N ILE A 93 14.53 3.69 3.46
CA ILE A 93 14.05 2.43 2.89
C ILE A 93 13.66 1.51 4.03
N PHE A 94 12.45 0.93 3.93
CA PHE A 94 11.92 -0.06 4.86
C PHE A 94 11.71 -1.37 4.12
N MET A 95 12.21 -2.47 4.68
CA MET A 95 12.07 -3.81 4.14
C MET A 95 11.85 -4.81 5.28
N PRO A 96 11.19 -5.95 5.05
CA PRO A 96 11.10 -7.00 6.06
C PRO A 96 12.47 -7.66 6.28
N LYS A 97 12.68 -8.25 7.44
CA LYS A 97 13.90 -8.99 7.76
C LYS A 97 13.85 -10.39 7.16
N VAL A 98 13.90 -10.50 5.85
CA VAL A 98 13.95 -11.76 5.10
C VAL A 98 14.88 -11.58 3.90
N SER A 99 15.53 -12.66 3.50
CA SER A 99 16.37 -12.70 2.30
C SER A 99 15.73 -13.56 1.22
N HIS A 100 16.05 -13.25 -0.05
CA HIS A 100 15.63 -14.04 -1.19
C HIS A 100 16.80 -14.23 -2.17
N ASP A 101 16.90 -15.41 -2.79
CA ASP A 101 18.01 -15.73 -3.69
C ASP A 101 17.71 -15.44 -5.17
N THR A 102 16.93 -14.39 -5.45
CA THR A 102 16.63 -13.95 -6.82
C THR A 102 17.56 -12.83 -7.28
N ASN A 103 17.76 -12.73 -8.59
CA ASN A 103 18.51 -11.62 -9.17
C ASN A 103 17.83 -10.27 -8.90
N THR A 104 16.50 -10.21 -8.91
CA THR A 104 15.72 -9.03 -8.58
C THR A 104 16.08 -8.49 -7.20
N TYR A 105 16.04 -9.35 -6.17
CA TYR A 105 16.39 -8.96 -4.80
C TYR A 105 17.87 -8.55 -4.67
N LYS A 106 18.79 -9.32 -5.30
CA LYS A 106 20.22 -9.01 -5.29
C LYS A 106 20.52 -7.67 -5.97
N ASN A 107 19.88 -7.39 -7.10
CA ASN A 107 20.03 -6.12 -7.82
C ASN A 107 19.54 -4.94 -6.97
N LEU A 108 18.38 -5.06 -6.33
CA LEU A 108 17.88 -4.03 -5.41
C LEU A 108 18.89 -3.73 -4.30
N LEU A 109 19.40 -4.77 -3.62
CA LEU A 109 20.40 -4.58 -2.56
C LEU A 109 21.69 -3.96 -3.09
N GLN A 110 22.09 -4.27 -4.34
CA GLN A 110 23.28 -3.66 -4.96
C GLN A 110 23.04 -2.18 -5.26
N SER A 111 21.88 -1.78 -5.80
CA SER A 111 21.51 -0.38 -6.04
C SER A 111 21.48 0.42 -4.72
N ILE A 112 20.86 -0.13 -3.67
CA ILE A 112 20.86 0.48 -2.33
C ILE A 112 22.29 0.71 -1.82
N LYS A 113 23.14 -0.29 -1.94
CA LYS A 113 24.56 -0.21 -1.55
C LYS A 113 25.34 0.83 -2.37
N ASN A 114 25.14 0.86 -3.68
CA ASN A 114 25.82 1.79 -4.58
C ASN A 114 25.47 3.26 -4.25
N LYS A 115 24.24 3.51 -3.84
CA LYS A 115 23.75 4.82 -3.39
C LYS A 115 24.15 5.17 -1.95
N GLY A 116 24.82 4.26 -1.24
CA GLY A 116 25.19 4.45 0.18
C GLY A 116 23.99 4.50 1.14
N LEU A 117 22.83 4.02 0.71
CA LEU A 117 21.61 4.00 1.49
C LEU A 117 21.60 2.85 2.52
N LYS A 118 20.78 2.98 3.53
CA LYS A 118 20.59 1.95 4.57
C LYS A 118 19.15 1.47 4.57
N VAL A 119 18.98 0.16 4.74
CA VAL A 119 17.67 -0.45 4.94
C VAL A 119 17.32 -0.43 6.41
N THR A 120 16.13 0.06 6.74
CA THR A 120 15.51 -0.07 8.05
C THR A 120 14.66 -1.33 8.05
N ALA A 121 14.91 -2.25 8.98
CA ALA A 121 14.08 -3.43 9.13
C ALA A 121 12.69 -3.02 9.63
N ALA A 122 11.66 -3.33 8.84
CA ALA A 122 10.28 -3.08 9.24
C ALA A 122 9.88 -4.01 10.40
N LYS A 123 9.29 -3.43 11.44
CA LYS A 123 8.80 -4.16 12.62
C LYS A 123 7.40 -3.73 12.96
N ALA A 124 6.52 -4.69 13.18
CA ALA A 124 5.17 -4.43 13.62
C ALA A 124 5.12 -3.61 14.93
N GLY A 125 4.23 -2.63 14.97
CA GLY A 125 4.09 -1.68 16.07
C GLY A 125 4.93 -0.41 15.94
N GLU A 126 5.98 -0.40 15.10
CA GLU A 126 6.80 0.80 14.85
C GLU A 126 6.14 1.71 13.80
N TYR A 127 6.55 2.98 13.81
CA TYR A 127 6.10 3.98 12.84
C TYR A 127 7.19 4.28 11.82
N ILE A 128 6.82 4.37 10.55
CA ILE A 128 7.65 4.96 9.48
C ILE A 128 7.82 6.45 9.75
N PHE A 129 6.71 7.11 10.09
CA PHE A 129 6.65 8.46 10.63
C PHE A 129 5.34 8.64 11.44
N ASP A 130 5.35 9.61 12.35
CA ASP A 130 4.21 10.04 13.13
C ASP A 130 4.44 11.52 13.53
N ASP A 131 3.52 12.41 13.12
CA ASP A 131 3.53 13.82 13.51
C ASP A 131 2.28 14.22 14.33
N GLY A 132 1.49 13.22 14.73
CA GLY A 132 0.28 13.37 15.51
C GLY A 132 -0.99 13.62 14.69
N ASN A 133 -0.91 14.20 13.49
CA ASN A 133 -2.05 14.39 12.59
C ASN A 133 -2.06 13.38 11.43
N ILE A 134 -0.88 13.05 10.93
CA ILE A 134 -0.69 11.99 9.94
C ILE A 134 0.40 11.02 10.42
N SER A 135 0.13 9.73 10.31
CA SER A 135 1.07 8.70 10.71
C SER A 135 1.03 7.49 9.77
N ALA A 136 2.16 6.83 9.60
CA ALA A 136 2.27 5.56 8.90
C ALA A 136 2.83 4.50 9.87
N GLN A 137 1.96 3.61 10.33
CA GLN A 137 2.32 2.54 11.26
C GLN A 137 2.50 1.22 10.54
N ILE A 138 3.55 0.48 10.90
CA ILE A 138 3.80 -0.88 10.43
C ILE A 138 3.01 -1.84 11.32
N LEU A 139 2.14 -2.66 10.74
CA LEU A 139 1.30 -3.62 11.45
C LEU A 139 1.75 -5.07 11.28
N ALA A 140 2.57 -5.36 10.26
CA ALA A 140 3.20 -6.66 10.01
C ALA A 140 4.58 -6.46 9.36
N PRO A 141 5.48 -7.47 9.39
CA PRO A 141 5.31 -8.82 9.90
C PRO A 141 5.36 -8.90 11.45
N ASN A 142 4.59 -9.84 12.03
CA ASN A 142 4.46 -10.01 13.48
C ASN A 142 5.30 -11.18 14.04
N SER A 143 5.64 -12.16 13.22
CA SER A 143 6.49 -13.29 13.54
C SER A 143 7.88 -13.15 12.94
N ALA A 144 8.86 -13.81 13.54
CA ALA A 144 10.25 -13.79 13.09
C ALA A 144 10.47 -14.62 11.82
N GLU A 145 9.69 -15.68 11.63
CA GLU A 145 9.79 -16.62 10.52
C GLU A 145 8.41 -17.01 10.00
N TYR A 146 8.29 -17.14 8.69
CA TYR A 146 7.11 -17.62 8.00
C TYR A 146 7.51 -18.65 6.93
N GLU A 147 6.58 -19.58 6.63
CA GLU A 147 6.78 -20.58 5.58
C GLU A 147 6.72 -19.97 4.17
N THR A 148 5.94 -18.90 3.97
CA THR A 148 5.80 -18.20 2.69
C THR A 148 6.34 -16.79 2.77
N LEU A 149 6.97 -16.33 1.69
CA LEU A 149 7.50 -14.96 1.60
C LEU A 149 6.41 -13.90 1.71
N ASN A 150 5.19 -14.21 1.27
CA ASN A 150 4.04 -13.32 1.31
C ASN A 150 3.72 -12.86 2.74
N ASN A 151 3.82 -13.75 3.74
CA ASN A 151 3.55 -13.40 5.12
C ASN A 151 4.62 -12.51 5.78
N TYR A 152 5.77 -12.30 5.11
CA TYR A 152 6.74 -11.27 5.50
C TYR A 152 6.33 -9.87 5.02
N SER A 153 5.22 -9.73 4.29
CA SER A 153 4.76 -8.43 3.77
C SER A 153 4.71 -7.38 4.86
N VAL A 154 5.37 -6.26 4.60
CA VAL A 154 5.24 -5.06 5.44
C VAL A 154 3.85 -4.49 5.20
N VAL A 155 2.99 -4.63 6.19
CA VAL A 155 1.65 -4.03 6.18
C VAL A 155 1.72 -2.65 6.80
N VAL A 156 1.22 -1.65 6.10
CA VAL A 156 1.25 -0.26 6.56
C VAL A 156 -0.16 0.28 6.68
N LYS A 157 -0.49 0.85 7.84
CA LYS A 157 -1.67 1.70 8.03
C LYS A 157 -1.24 3.16 7.99
N LEU A 158 -1.76 3.90 7.02
CA LEU A 158 -1.59 5.35 6.90
C LEU A 158 -2.86 6.02 7.44
N SER A 159 -2.73 6.79 8.50
CA SER A 159 -3.83 7.53 9.12
C SER A 159 -3.62 9.02 8.90
N TYR A 160 -4.68 9.74 8.52
CA TYR A 160 -4.68 11.20 8.40
C TYR A 160 -5.99 11.75 8.96
N GLY A 161 -5.91 12.44 10.11
CA GLY A 161 -7.10 12.88 10.84
C GLY A 161 -8.03 11.71 11.17
N ASN A 162 -9.24 11.74 10.61
CA ASN A 162 -10.25 10.69 10.76
C ASN A 162 -10.25 9.66 9.63
N THR A 163 -9.32 9.74 8.68
CA THR A 163 -9.26 8.83 7.53
C THR A 163 -8.07 7.89 7.62
N ALA A 164 -8.21 6.69 7.06
CA ALA A 164 -7.15 5.70 7.04
C ALA A 164 -7.14 4.86 5.77
N PHE A 165 -5.91 4.46 5.39
CA PHE A 165 -5.62 3.54 4.29
C PHE A 165 -4.81 2.36 4.84
N LEU A 166 -5.15 1.15 4.43
CA LEU A 166 -4.42 -0.05 4.80
C LEU A 166 -3.81 -0.71 3.56
N PHE A 167 -2.48 -0.79 3.53
CA PHE A 167 -1.70 -1.41 2.46
C PHE A 167 -1.14 -2.74 2.96
N THR A 168 -1.56 -3.84 2.36
CA THR A 168 -1.29 -5.18 2.89
C THR A 168 -0.19 -5.93 2.15
N GLY A 169 0.32 -5.38 1.03
CA GLY A 169 1.17 -6.17 0.13
C GLY A 169 0.49 -7.49 -0.18
N ASP A 170 1.22 -8.58 -0.01
CA ASP A 170 0.72 -9.94 -0.21
C ASP A 170 0.45 -10.70 1.09
N ALA A 171 0.23 -10.00 2.19
CA ALA A 171 -0.14 -10.63 3.46
C ALA A 171 -1.28 -11.64 3.26
N GLU A 172 -1.04 -12.87 3.72
CA GLU A 172 -1.99 -13.96 3.67
C GLU A 172 -2.73 -14.11 5.00
N LYS A 173 -3.66 -15.05 5.06
CA LYS A 173 -4.53 -15.27 6.22
C LYS A 173 -3.77 -15.36 7.55
N LEU A 174 -2.57 -15.96 7.58
CA LEU A 174 -1.77 -16.05 8.82
C LEU A 174 -1.37 -14.66 9.32
N SER A 175 -0.81 -13.82 8.45
CA SER A 175 -0.42 -12.45 8.80
C SER A 175 -1.64 -11.59 9.17
N GLU A 176 -2.78 -11.76 8.46
CA GLU A 176 -4.06 -11.10 8.77
C GLU A 176 -4.56 -11.47 10.17
N GLN A 177 -4.49 -12.76 10.55
CA GLN A 177 -4.87 -13.26 11.87
C GLN A 177 -3.96 -12.71 12.96
N GLU A 178 -2.64 -12.72 12.76
CA GLU A 178 -1.68 -12.16 13.71
C GLU A 178 -1.95 -10.69 14.00
N MET A 179 -2.23 -9.87 12.97
CA MET A 179 -2.59 -8.46 13.16
C MET A 179 -3.88 -8.30 13.99
N THR A 180 -4.90 -9.11 13.72
CA THR A 180 -6.17 -9.10 14.45
C THR A 180 -5.98 -9.54 15.91
N GLU A 181 -5.23 -10.62 16.16
CA GLU A 181 -4.93 -11.16 17.48
C GLU A 181 -4.08 -10.22 18.33
N ARG A 182 -3.21 -9.43 17.70
CA ARG A 182 -2.41 -8.39 18.36
C ARG A 182 -3.26 -7.21 18.83
N GLY A 183 -4.48 -7.09 18.36
CA GLY A 183 -5.40 -6.02 18.74
C GLY A 183 -5.02 -4.66 18.12
N TYR A 184 -4.32 -4.66 16.97
CA TYR A 184 -4.11 -3.43 16.23
C TYR A 184 -5.44 -2.85 15.74
N ASP A 185 -5.55 -1.53 15.72
CA ASP A 185 -6.64 -0.85 15.02
C ASP A 185 -6.43 -0.99 13.52
N LEU A 186 -7.21 -1.89 12.89
CA LEU A 186 -7.19 -2.16 11.46
C LEU A 186 -8.20 -1.34 10.68
N SER A 187 -9.12 -0.61 11.36
CA SER A 187 -10.18 0.19 10.72
C SER A 187 -9.59 1.14 9.68
N SER A 188 -10.09 1.09 8.47
CA SER A 188 -9.55 1.89 7.34
C SER A 188 -10.59 2.09 6.26
N ASP A 189 -10.67 3.31 5.70
CA ASP A 189 -11.62 3.65 4.64
C ASP A 189 -11.28 2.95 3.33
N VAL A 190 -9.98 2.80 3.03
CA VAL A 190 -9.50 2.15 1.81
C VAL A 190 -8.58 1.00 2.16
N LEU A 191 -8.92 -0.18 1.65
CA LEU A 191 -8.09 -1.37 1.75
C LEU A 191 -7.42 -1.67 0.41
N LYS A 192 -6.07 -1.71 0.34
CA LYS A 192 -5.39 -2.44 -0.71
C LYS A 192 -5.54 -3.93 -0.39
N VAL A 193 -6.29 -4.64 -1.20
CA VAL A 193 -6.57 -6.07 -1.00
C VAL A 193 -5.29 -6.90 -1.10
N GLY A 194 -5.08 -7.77 -0.14
CA GLY A 194 -3.87 -8.59 -0.06
C GLY A 194 -3.71 -9.56 -1.22
N HIS A 195 -2.46 -9.75 -1.65
CA HIS A 195 -2.04 -10.75 -2.63
C HIS A 195 -2.89 -10.72 -3.90
N HIS A 196 -3.10 -9.52 -4.44
CA HIS A 196 -3.84 -9.26 -5.68
C HIS A 196 -5.25 -9.90 -5.71
N GLY A 197 -5.87 -10.10 -4.54
CA GLY A 197 -7.13 -10.80 -4.41
C GLY A 197 -7.01 -12.33 -4.49
N SER A 198 -5.86 -12.91 -4.12
CA SER A 198 -5.64 -14.35 -4.02
C SER A 198 -6.65 -15.02 -3.08
N LYS A 199 -6.85 -16.32 -3.27
CA LYS A 199 -7.66 -17.15 -2.35
C LYS A 199 -7.07 -17.27 -0.94
N THR A 200 -5.78 -16.97 -0.76
CA THR A 200 -5.03 -17.12 0.49
C THR A 200 -5.16 -15.94 1.42
N SER A 201 -5.70 -14.80 0.93
CA SER A 201 -5.81 -13.53 1.67
C SER A 201 -7.26 -13.07 1.86
N SER A 202 -7.45 -11.96 2.57
CA SER A 202 -8.73 -11.30 2.81
C SER A 202 -9.72 -12.19 3.54
N CYS A 203 -9.34 -12.79 4.68
CA CYS A 203 -10.24 -13.62 5.49
C CYS A 203 -11.37 -12.80 6.11
N ASP A 204 -12.50 -13.45 6.44
CA ASP A 204 -13.70 -12.77 6.92
C ASP A 204 -13.43 -11.97 8.21
N GLU A 205 -12.64 -12.50 9.14
CA GLU A 205 -12.27 -11.85 10.39
C GLU A 205 -11.50 -10.55 10.15
N PHE A 206 -10.52 -10.59 9.24
CA PHE A 206 -9.73 -9.44 8.85
C PHE A 206 -10.58 -8.38 8.16
N LEU A 207 -11.38 -8.76 7.14
CA LEU A 207 -12.26 -7.83 6.44
C LEU A 207 -13.26 -7.15 7.37
N LYS A 208 -13.77 -7.89 8.37
CA LYS A 208 -14.65 -7.34 9.40
C LYS A 208 -13.93 -6.33 10.30
N ALA A 209 -12.66 -6.59 10.65
CA ALA A 209 -11.86 -5.68 11.48
C ALA A 209 -11.46 -4.41 10.73
N VAL A 210 -11.13 -4.53 9.43
CA VAL A 210 -10.81 -3.37 8.57
C VAL A 210 -12.05 -2.55 8.27
N SER A 211 -13.18 -3.20 7.99
CA SER A 211 -14.47 -2.57 7.65
C SER A 211 -14.36 -1.48 6.58
N PRO A 212 -13.72 -1.76 5.43
CA PRO A 212 -13.37 -0.74 4.46
C PRO A 212 -14.58 -0.23 3.69
N GLU A 213 -14.56 1.07 3.35
CA GLU A 213 -15.50 1.66 2.39
C GLU A 213 -15.14 1.27 0.95
N TYR A 214 -13.84 1.28 0.63
CA TYR A 214 -13.31 0.93 -0.68
C TYR A 214 -12.31 -0.23 -0.58
N ALA A 215 -12.32 -1.12 -1.58
CA ALA A 215 -11.33 -2.17 -1.75
C ALA A 215 -10.64 -2.02 -3.10
N VAL A 216 -9.32 -1.85 -3.10
CA VAL A 216 -8.52 -1.75 -4.34
C VAL A 216 -7.78 -3.06 -4.56
N ILE A 217 -7.93 -3.64 -5.74
CA ILE A 217 -7.26 -4.87 -6.18
C ILE A 217 -6.30 -4.51 -7.31
N SER A 218 -5.00 -4.52 -7.03
CA SER A 218 -3.97 -4.37 -8.06
C SER A 218 -3.69 -5.73 -8.68
N CYS A 219 -4.00 -5.90 -9.96
CA CYS A 219 -3.73 -7.12 -10.74
C CYS A 219 -4.01 -6.85 -12.22
N ASP A 220 -3.59 -7.78 -13.10
CA ASP A 220 -3.85 -7.72 -14.54
C ASP A 220 -5.18 -8.41 -14.96
N GLY A 221 -5.87 -9.04 -14.02
CA GLY A 221 -7.13 -9.78 -14.27
C GLY A 221 -6.96 -11.13 -14.97
N VAL A 222 -5.74 -11.55 -15.28
CA VAL A 222 -5.43 -12.76 -16.05
C VAL A 222 -4.48 -13.68 -15.30
N SER A 223 -3.35 -13.15 -14.82
CA SER A 223 -2.28 -13.92 -14.18
C SER A 223 -2.76 -14.56 -12.88
N TYR A 224 -2.29 -15.77 -12.62
CA TYR A 224 -2.56 -16.51 -11.37
C TYR A 224 -4.05 -16.69 -11.03
N ASN A 225 -4.97 -16.40 -11.99
CA ASN A 225 -6.42 -16.36 -11.74
C ASN A 225 -6.79 -15.32 -10.64
N HIS A 226 -6.08 -14.18 -10.65
CA HIS A 226 -6.36 -13.05 -9.77
C HIS A 226 -7.22 -11.98 -10.47
N PRO A 227 -8.21 -11.38 -9.78
CA PRO A 227 -8.60 -11.73 -8.43
C PRO A 227 -9.41 -13.03 -8.39
N ASN A 228 -9.23 -13.83 -7.34
CA ASN A 228 -9.98 -15.08 -7.19
C ASN A 228 -11.46 -14.80 -6.90
N LYS A 229 -12.36 -15.50 -7.63
CA LYS A 229 -13.80 -15.29 -7.52
C LYS A 229 -14.36 -15.47 -6.10
N ASN A 230 -13.79 -16.39 -5.30
CA ASN A 230 -14.25 -16.61 -3.94
C ASN A 230 -13.78 -15.47 -3.02
N THR A 231 -12.61 -14.90 -3.27
CA THR A 231 -12.13 -13.73 -2.54
C THR A 231 -12.99 -12.51 -2.84
N VAL A 232 -13.30 -12.25 -4.11
CA VAL A 232 -14.23 -11.17 -4.50
C VAL A 232 -15.60 -11.36 -3.84
N LYS A 233 -16.18 -12.59 -3.85
CA LYS A 233 -17.44 -12.88 -3.14
C LYS A 233 -17.34 -12.63 -1.62
N ARG A 234 -16.17 -12.82 -1.03
CA ARG A 234 -15.95 -12.56 0.39
C ARG A 234 -15.91 -11.06 0.66
N ILE A 235 -15.18 -10.30 -0.17
CA ILE A 235 -15.11 -8.83 -0.07
C ILE A 235 -16.51 -8.20 -0.26
N LEU A 236 -17.33 -8.70 -1.17
CA LEU A 236 -18.70 -8.23 -1.42
C LEU A 236 -19.65 -8.34 -0.21
N LYS A 237 -19.28 -9.08 0.83
CA LYS A 237 -20.04 -9.09 2.10
C LYS A 237 -19.83 -7.81 2.94
N TYR A 238 -18.75 -7.08 2.68
CA TYR A 238 -18.29 -5.94 3.47
C TYR A 238 -18.22 -4.65 2.67
N VAL A 239 -18.01 -4.74 1.36
CA VAL A 239 -17.80 -3.60 0.45
C VAL A 239 -18.82 -3.68 -0.70
N ALA A 240 -19.46 -2.56 -1.02
CA ALA A 240 -20.38 -2.47 -2.16
C ALA A 240 -19.63 -2.72 -3.48
N GLU A 241 -20.29 -3.33 -4.46
CA GLU A 241 -19.66 -3.79 -5.71
C GLU A 241 -19.00 -2.64 -6.48
N ASP A 242 -19.64 -1.48 -6.55
CA ASP A 242 -19.15 -0.26 -7.20
C ASP A 242 -17.93 0.38 -6.50
N LYS A 243 -17.65 -0.05 -5.26
CA LYS A 243 -16.49 0.36 -4.45
C LYS A 243 -15.35 -0.66 -4.44
N ILE A 244 -15.48 -1.77 -5.16
CA ILE A 244 -14.39 -2.71 -5.42
C ILE A 244 -13.71 -2.31 -6.73
N LEU A 245 -12.55 -1.68 -6.62
CA LEU A 245 -11.84 -1.08 -7.76
C LEU A 245 -10.66 -1.98 -8.16
N LYS A 246 -10.58 -2.33 -9.43
CA LYS A 246 -9.50 -3.17 -9.98
C LYS A 246 -8.68 -2.34 -10.95
N THR A 247 -7.37 -2.37 -10.79
CA THR A 247 -6.47 -1.54 -11.62
C THR A 247 -6.59 -1.87 -13.10
N PHE A 248 -6.70 -3.13 -13.49
CA PHE A 248 -6.86 -3.51 -14.91
C PHE A 248 -8.18 -3.03 -15.56
N GLU A 249 -9.19 -2.67 -14.76
CA GLU A 249 -10.46 -2.11 -15.26
C GLU A 249 -10.46 -0.57 -15.27
N LYS A 250 -9.73 0.04 -14.32
CA LYS A 250 -9.77 1.48 -14.05
C LYS A 250 -8.50 2.22 -14.49
N GLY A 251 -7.40 1.52 -14.75
CA GLY A 251 -6.07 2.11 -14.79
C GLY A 251 -5.63 2.53 -13.38
N ASN A 252 -4.89 3.62 -13.27
CA ASN A 252 -4.51 4.17 -11.96
C ASN A 252 -5.75 4.56 -11.16
N VAL A 253 -5.82 4.12 -9.90
CA VAL A 253 -6.88 4.45 -8.96
C VAL A 253 -6.35 5.45 -7.94
N THR A 254 -6.91 6.66 -7.92
CA THR A 254 -6.43 7.74 -7.06
C THR A 254 -7.49 8.18 -6.07
N PHE A 255 -7.10 8.27 -4.81
CA PHE A 255 -7.89 8.86 -3.74
C PHE A 255 -7.23 10.12 -3.21
N THR A 256 -8.04 11.06 -2.73
CA THR A 256 -7.59 12.18 -1.92
C THR A 256 -8.26 12.17 -0.56
N SER A 257 -7.58 12.71 0.46
CA SER A 257 -8.16 12.94 1.78
C SER A 257 -7.76 14.31 2.30
N ASP A 258 -8.69 14.98 2.95
CA ASP A 258 -8.51 16.22 3.72
C ASP A 258 -8.38 15.96 5.22
N GLY A 259 -8.27 14.69 5.62
CA GLY A 259 -8.25 14.25 7.02
C GLY A 259 -9.65 14.09 7.64
N ALA A 260 -10.72 14.55 6.98
CA ALA A 260 -12.10 14.35 7.42
C ALA A 260 -12.80 13.23 6.65
N LYS A 261 -12.52 13.12 5.35
CA LYS A 261 -13.10 12.09 4.47
C LYS A 261 -12.19 11.75 3.31
N VAL A 262 -12.34 10.53 2.82
CA VAL A 262 -11.72 10.04 1.59
C VAL A 262 -12.61 10.32 0.40
N LYS A 263 -12.01 10.69 -0.73
CA LYS A 263 -12.69 10.90 -2.01
C LYS A 263 -11.96 10.13 -3.10
N LEU A 264 -12.70 9.31 -3.85
CA LEU A 264 -12.22 8.72 -5.10
C LEU A 264 -12.18 9.81 -6.18
N ASN A 265 -11.04 9.98 -6.83
CA ASN A 265 -10.89 10.88 -7.96
C ASN A 265 -11.31 10.14 -9.23
N GLU A 266 -12.47 10.47 -9.78
CA GLU A 266 -12.88 9.98 -11.10
C GLU A 266 -12.05 10.67 -12.19
N LYS A 267 -11.61 9.89 -13.20
CA LYS A 267 -10.91 10.41 -14.38
C LYS A 267 -11.90 11.08 -15.33
#